data_b733ddf11625029773d31b8fb71555e6
#
_entry.id   b733ddf11625029773d31b8fb71555e6
#
_cell.length_a   1.000
_cell.length_b   1.000
_cell.length_c   1.000
_cell.angle_alpha   90.00
_cell.angle_beta   90.00
_cell.angle_gamma   90.00
#
_symmetry.space_group_name_H-M   'P 1'
#
loop_
_entity.id
_entity.type
_entity.pdbx_description
1 polymer ?
#
loop_
_entity_poly.entity_id
_entity_poly.type
_entity_poly.pdbx_seq_one_letter_code
_entity_poly.pdbx_strand_id
1 'polypeptide(L)'
;WPSVNFDVGAINNFLKIFLPAGFYYKTFMWPKSFWYKVYEPFIRKAAGLGVASIKHDKERYEHKYEYCDLLIAGSGPSGLASAYAAAKNGARVILAEDKARFGGTLLTSEVNIGNQSGKEWVEGIISELKEMPNVTVKNRSQVFGYYDHNMLVMSERISDHLPKTKKFHPKQRLWYIRAKEVLISSGSIERPIVFGNNDT
;
A
#
# COMPACT_ATOMS: atom_id res chain seq x y z
N TRP A 1 12.30 -22.23 -15.09
CA TRP A 1 11.53 -22.27 -16.32
C TRP A 1 11.89 -23.49 -17.15
N PRO A 2 10.98 -24.24 -17.76
CA PRO A 2 9.55 -23.87 -17.96
C PRO A 2 8.60 -24.31 -16.83
N SER A 3 9.02 -25.09 -15.85
CA SER A 3 8.16 -25.52 -14.73
C SER A 3 8.93 -25.64 -13.42
N VAL A 4 8.22 -25.76 -12.32
CA VAL A 4 8.81 -25.97 -10.97
C VAL A 4 9.55 -27.30 -10.90
N ASN A 5 9.07 -28.33 -11.60
CA ASN A 5 9.67 -29.67 -11.61
C ASN A 5 10.85 -29.79 -12.60
N PHE A 6 10.95 -28.87 -13.55
CA PHE A 6 12.01 -28.82 -14.54
C PHE A 6 12.41 -27.38 -14.80
N ASP A 7 13.42 -26.92 -14.07
CA ASP A 7 13.92 -25.56 -14.13
C ASP A 7 15.30 -25.48 -14.79
N VAL A 8 15.33 -25.04 -16.04
CA VAL A 8 16.58 -24.78 -16.77
C VAL A 8 17.39 -23.67 -16.08
N GLY A 9 16.74 -22.74 -15.40
CA GLY A 9 17.42 -21.68 -14.64
C GLY A 9 18.26 -22.20 -13.48
N ALA A 10 18.01 -23.42 -13.00
CA ALA A 10 18.82 -24.08 -11.96
C ALA A 10 20.29 -24.25 -12.36
N ILE A 11 20.64 -24.18 -13.65
CA ILE A 11 22.03 -24.18 -14.11
C ILE A 11 22.84 -23.02 -13.49
N ASN A 12 22.18 -21.93 -13.15
CA ASN A 12 22.81 -20.79 -12.48
C ASN A 12 23.36 -21.17 -11.09
N ASN A 13 22.83 -22.22 -10.45
CA ASN A 13 23.35 -22.72 -9.18
C ASN A 13 24.76 -23.31 -9.32
N PHE A 14 25.08 -23.84 -10.48
CA PHE A 14 26.44 -24.31 -10.79
C PHE A 14 27.35 -23.15 -11.16
N LEU A 15 26.80 -22.11 -11.75
CA LEU A 15 27.56 -20.93 -12.16
C LEU A 15 27.78 -19.92 -11.02
N LYS A 16 27.21 -20.14 -9.83
CA LYS A 16 27.31 -19.21 -8.68
C LYS A 16 28.75 -18.82 -8.30
N ILE A 17 29.72 -19.70 -8.54
CA ILE A 17 31.13 -19.43 -8.27
C ILE A 17 31.63 -18.25 -9.13
N PHE A 18 31.10 -18.11 -10.35
CA PHE A 18 31.43 -17.03 -11.28
C PHE A 18 30.57 -15.78 -11.10
N LEU A 19 29.52 -15.88 -10.25
CA LEU A 19 28.53 -14.84 -10.02
C LEU A 19 28.56 -14.34 -8.55
N PRO A 20 29.70 -13.91 -8.01
CA PRO A 20 29.78 -13.37 -6.65
C PRO A 20 29.00 -12.07 -6.58
N ALA A 21 28.71 -11.60 -5.36
CA ALA A 21 28.04 -10.33 -5.14
C ALA A 21 28.72 -9.20 -5.92
N GLY A 22 27.94 -8.44 -6.69
CA GLY A 22 28.47 -7.38 -7.56
C GLY A 22 29.08 -7.85 -8.88
N PHE A 23 28.93 -9.12 -9.27
CA PHE A 23 29.48 -9.66 -10.52
C PHE A 23 29.10 -8.84 -11.76
N TYR A 24 27.89 -8.30 -11.81
CA TYR A 24 27.40 -7.53 -12.94
C TYR A 24 28.12 -6.19 -13.11
N TYR A 25 28.68 -5.61 -12.06
CA TYR A 25 29.53 -4.41 -12.17
C TYR A 25 30.89 -4.70 -12.83
N LYS A 26 31.34 -5.93 -12.80
CA LYS A 26 32.63 -6.36 -13.42
C LYS A 26 32.42 -7.05 -14.75
N THR A 27 31.50 -8.00 -14.81
CA THR A 27 31.31 -8.90 -15.95
C THR A 27 30.64 -8.20 -17.14
N PHE A 28 29.63 -7.34 -16.89
CA PHE A 28 28.86 -6.70 -17.96
C PHE A 28 29.28 -5.26 -18.27
N MET A 29 30.42 -4.82 -17.76
CA MET A 29 30.90 -3.45 -18.00
C MET A 29 31.75 -3.32 -19.28
N TRP A 30 32.11 -4.40 -19.90
CA TRP A 30 32.91 -4.39 -21.14
C TRP A 30 32.28 -5.28 -22.21
N PRO A 31 32.16 -4.77 -23.47
CA PRO A 31 32.27 -3.35 -23.84
C PRO A 31 31.08 -2.53 -23.34
N LYS A 32 31.33 -1.30 -22.90
CA LYS A 32 30.28 -0.41 -22.32
C LYS A 32 29.08 -0.20 -23.23
N SER A 33 29.29 -0.14 -24.54
CA SER A 33 28.23 0.04 -25.53
C SER A 33 27.21 -1.11 -25.57
N PHE A 34 27.56 -2.27 -25.01
CA PHE A 34 26.66 -3.44 -24.99
C PHE A 34 25.72 -3.43 -23.80
N TRP A 35 25.95 -2.59 -22.79
CA TRP A 35 25.10 -2.56 -21.61
C TRP A 35 23.62 -2.41 -21.97
N TYR A 36 23.26 -1.30 -22.62
CA TYR A 36 21.86 -1.03 -22.97
C TYR A 36 21.34 -1.87 -24.17
N LYS A 37 22.22 -2.36 -25.02
CA LYS A 37 21.81 -3.07 -26.25
C LYS A 37 21.67 -4.56 -26.04
N VAL A 38 22.44 -5.15 -25.14
CA VAL A 38 22.56 -6.61 -24.98
C VAL A 38 22.33 -7.03 -23.54
N TYR A 39 23.16 -6.55 -22.61
CA TYR A 39 23.19 -7.09 -21.25
C TYR A 39 21.93 -6.74 -20.45
N GLU A 40 21.54 -5.47 -20.41
CA GLU A 40 20.37 -5.03 -19.67
C GLU A 40 19.08 -5.69 -20.16
N PRO A 41 18.75 -5.72 -21.47
CA PRO A 41 17.57 -6.39 -21.97
C PRO A 41 17.53 -7.88 -21.65
N PHE A 42 18.67 -8.56 -21.72
CA PHE A 42 18.78 -9.97 -21.39
C PHE A 42 18.54 -10.21 -19.89
N ILE A 43 19.22 -9.43 -19.04
CA ILE A 43 19.09 -9.53 -17.57
C ILE A 43 17.65 -9.20 -17.15
N ARG A 44 17.09 -8.14 -17.69
CA ARG A 44 15.68 -7.74 -17.44
C ARG A 44 14.72 -8.86 -17.77
N LYS A 45 14.89 -9.49 -18.95
CA LYS A 45 14.05 -10.61 -19.38
C LYS A 45 14.24 -11.84 -18.48
N ALA A 46 15.46 -12.16 -18.13
CA ALA A 46 15.77 -13.27 -17.25
C ALA A 46 15.22 -13.08 -15.82
N ALA A 47 15.23 -11.83 -15.34
CA ALA A 47 14.64 -11.46 -14.05
C ALA A 47 13.12 -11.30 -14.07
N GLY A 48 12.47 -11.48 -15.22
CA GLY A 48 11.01 -11.35 -15.35
C GLY A 48 10.46 -9.93 -15.16
N LEU A 49 11.30 -8.89 -15.28
CA LEU A 49 10.91 -7.50 -15.01
C LEU A 49 10.01 -6.86 -16.08
N GLY A 50 9.75 -7.52 -17.18
CA GLY A 50 8.88 -7.00 -18.22
C GLY A 50 9.34 -5.66 -18.82
N VAL A 51 8.47 -5.06 -19.62
CA VAL A 51 8.68 -3.74 -20.23
C VAL A 51 7.49 -2.85 -19.91
N ALA A 52 7.76 -1.61 -19.50
CA ALA A 52 6.72 -0.63 -19.25
C ALA A 52 5.87 -0.40 -20.52
N SER A 53 4.58 -0.32 -20.37
CA SER A 53 3.67 -0.04 -21.49
C SER A 53 3.88 1.39 -21.99
N ILE A 54 4.09 1.53 -23.29
CA ILE A 54 4.10 2.84 -23.98
C ILE A 54 2.71 3.24 -24.51
N LYS A 55 1.70 2.41 -24.28
CA LYS A 55 0.33 2.72 -24.69
C LYS A 55 -0.21 3.83 -23.80
N HIS A 56 -0.93 4.76 -24.42
CA HIS A 56 -1.62 5.82 -23.68
C HIS A 56 -2.60 5.21 -22.67
N ASP A 57 -2.49 5.67 -21.41
CA ASP A 57 -3.45 5.31 -20.39
C ASP A 57 -4.76 6.07 -20.65
N LYS A 58 -5.84 5.34 -20.82
CA LYS A 58 -7.19 5.87 -21.06
C LYS A 58 -7.98 6.11 -19.78
N GLU A 59 -7.41 5.73 -18.65
CA GLU A 59 -8.03 5.88 -17.34
C GLU A 59 -8.05 7.34 -16.88
N ARG A 60 -8.94 7.65 -15.97
CA ARG A 60 -9.07 8.99 -15.40
C ARG A 60 -8.61 8.98 -13.95
N TYR A 61 -7.89 10.01 -13.60
CA TYR A 61 -7.38 10.26 -12.26
C TYR A 61 -7.81 11.65 -11.83
N GLU A 62 -8.12 11.80 -10.53
CA GLU A 62 -8.48 13.08 -9.95
C GLU A 62 -7.44 13.52 -8.92
N HIS A 63 -7.29 14.82 -8.76
CA HIS A 63 -6.51 15.44 -7.70
C HIS A 63 -7.46 16.25 -6.81
N LYS A 64 -7.33 16.09 -5.50
CA LYS A 64 -8.13 16.79 -4.50
C LYS A 64 -7.23 17.38 -3.41
N TYR A 65 -7.67 18.47 -2.85
CA TYR A 65 -6.99 19.13 -1.74
C TYR A 65 -7.94 19.15 -0.55
N GLU A 66 -7.40 18.88 0.64
CA GLU A 66 -8.18 18.82 1.87
C GLU A 66 -7.38 19.38 3.03
N TYR A 67 -8.08 19.78 4.09
CA TYR A 67 -7.51 20.24 5.32
C TYR A 67 -8.22 19.62 6.52
N CYS A 68 -7.46 19.19 7.53
CA CYS A 68 -8.01 18.65 8.78
C CYS A 68 -7.19 19.06 9.99
N ASP A 69 -7.78 18.91 11.18
CA ASP A 69 -7.05 19.11 12.43
C ASP A 69 -6.23 17.86 12.77
N LEU A 70 -6.78 16.67 12.50
CA LEU A 70 -6.09 15.39 12.69
C LEU A 70 -6.30 14.46 11.50
N LEU A 71 -5.20 14.00 10.90
CA LEU A 71 -5.22 12.87 9.96
C LEU A 71 -4.74 11.61 10.67
N ILE A 72 -5.50 10.54 10.53
CA ILE A 72 -5.19 9.22 11.10
C ILE A 72 -4.97 8.23 9.96
N ALA A 73 -3.78 7.67 9.88
CA ALA A 73 -3.42 6.64 8.92
C ALA A 73 -3.51 5.25 9.56
N GLY A 74 -4.55 4.52 9.24
CA GLY A 74 -4.87 3.19 9.76
C GLY A 74 -6.07 3.20 10.69
N SER A 75 -6.98 2.25 10.48
CA SER A 75 -8.24 2.09 11.23
C SER A 75 -8.25 0.86 12.14
N GLY A 76 -7.09 0.49 12.67
CA GLY A 76 -7.00 -0.48 13.75
C GLY A 76 -7.60 0.06 15.06
N PRO A 77 -7.54 -0.70 16.15
CA PRO A 77 -8.16 -0.29 17.43
C PRO A 77 -7.67 1.08 17.92
N SER A 78 -6.37 1.35 17.81
CA SER A 78 -5.81 2.65 18.21
C SER A 78 -6.29 3.80 17.33
N GLY A 79 -6.32 3.58 15.99
CA GLY A 79 -6.80 4.59 15.04
C GLY A 79 -8.26 4.93 15.23
N LEU A 80 -9.12 3.93 15.41
CA LEU A 80 -10.55 4.11 15.65
C LEU A 80 -10.83 4.83 16.97
N ALA A 81 -10.19 4.40 18.06
CA ALA A 81 -10.36 5.04 19.37
C ALA A 81 -9.89 6.50 19.35
N SER A 82 -8.76 6.78 18.67
CA SER A 82 -8.24 8.15 18.55
C SER A 82 -9.13 9.03 17.67
N ALA A 83 -9.65 8.48 16.55
CA ALA A 83 -10.60 9.19 15.70
C ALA A 83 -11.84 9.59 16.48
N TYR A 84 -12.39 8.67 17.24
CA TYR A 84 -13.57 8.89 18.05
C TYR A 84 -13.33 9.96 19.14
N ALA A 85 -12.25 9.83 19.88
CA ALA A 85 -11.90 10.79 20.93
C ALA A 85 -11.69 12.20 20.36
N ALA A 86 -10.93 12.33 19.28
CA ALA A 86 -10.67 13.62 18.64
C ALA A 86 -11.94 14.25 18.08
N ALA A 87 -12.79 13.46 17.40
CA ALA A 87 -14.03 13.93 16.81
C ALA A 87 -15.03 14.40 17.85
N LYS A 88 -15.17 13.69 18.97
CA LYS A 88 -15.99 14.09 20.12
C LYS A 88 -15.57 15.43 20.74
N ASN A 89 -14.29 15.75 20.65
CA ASN A 89 -13.74 17.03 21.09
C ASN A 89 -13.76 18.12 20.00
N GLY A 90 -14.49 17.90 18.92
CA GLY A 90 -14.75 18.91 17.88
C GLY A 90 -13.65 19.04 16.83
N ALA A 91 -12.60 18.20 16.85
CA ALA A 91 -11.57 18.21 15.81
C ALA A 91 -12.13 17.73 14.45
N ARG A 92 -11.69 18.34 13.36
CA ARG A 92 -11.93 17.80 12.01
C ARG A 92 -10.98 16.65 11.76
N VAL A 93 -11.53 15.44 11.64
CA VAL A 93 -10.76 14.21 11.53
C VAL A 93 -10.90 13.60 10.14
N ILE A 94 -9.77 13.21 9.54
CA ILE A 94 -9.74 12.32 8.40
C ILE A 94 -9.16 11.00 8.86
N LEU A 95 -9.96 9.93 8.77
CA LEU A 95 -9.53 8.55 9.04
C LEU A 95 -9.34 7.82 7.71
N ALA A 96 -8.11 7.44 7.40
CA ALA A 96 -7.73 6.74 6.18
C ALA A 96 -7.39 5.27 6.48
N GLU A 97 -7.93 4.36 5.66
CA GLU A 97 -7.70 2.93 5.73
C GLU A 97 -7.37 2.38 4.33
N ASP A 98 -6.25 1.68 4.19
CA ASP A 98 -5.81 1.12 2.90
C ASP A 98 -6.65 -0.09 2.46
N LYS A 99 -7.23 -0.81 3.40
CA LYS A 99 -8.09 -1.96 3.13
C LYS A 99 -9.52 -1.55 2.78
N ALA A 100 -10.27 -2.53 2.30
CA ALA A 100 -11.69 -2.36 2.02
C ALA A 100 -12.55 -2.23 3.29
N ARG A 101 -12.10 -2.82 4.40
CA ARG A 101 -12.81 -2.88 5.68
C ARG A 101 -11.97 -2.21 6.76
N PHE A 102 -12.64 -1.52 7.65
CA PHE A 102 -12.06 -0.91 8.85
C PHE A 102 -11.92 -1.95 9.95
N GLY A 103 -10.99 -1.73 10.89
CA GLY A 103 -10.86 -2.52 12.11
C GLY A 103 -9.50 -3.17 12.33
N GLY A 104 -8.65 -3.26 11.28
CA GLY A 104 -7.32 -3.84 11.39
C GLY A 104 -7.38 -5.27 11.97
N THR A 105 -6.57 -5.53 12.99
CA THR A 105 -6.48 -6.85 13.66
C THR A 105 -7.77 -7.30 14.34
N LEU A 106 -8.68 -6.38 14.70
CA LEU A 106 -9.98 -6.75 15.29
C LEU A 106 -10.89 -7.52 14.32
N LEU A 107 -10.60 -7.51 13.02
CA LEU A 107 -11.36 -8.29 12.04
C LEU A 107 -11.04 -9.78 12.09
N THR A 108 -9.88 -10.15 12.60
CA THR A 108 -9.35 -11.53 12.58
C THR A 108 -9.11 -12.11 13.97
N SER A 109 -9.03 -11.25 14.99
CA SER A 109 -8.86 -11.68 16.37
C SER A 109 -10.20 -11.94 17.07
N GLU A 110 -10.19 -12.85 18.02
CA GLU A 110 -11.35 -13.17 18.90
C GLU A 110 -11.35 -12.32 20.17
N VAL A 111 -10.84 -11.07 20.06
CA VAL A 111 -10.78 -10.15 21.20
C VAL A 111 -12.13 -9.49 21.42
N ASN A 112 -12.54 -9.41 22.68
CA ASN A 112 -13.68 -8.63 23.12
C ASN A 112 -13.26 -7.26 23.64
N ILE A 113 -14.05 -6.23 23.34
CA ILE A 113 -13.90 -4.87 23.85
C ILE A 113 -15.15 -4.56 24.70
N GLY A 114 -14.97 -4.52 26.01
CA GLY A 114 -16.10 -4.50 26.93
C GLY A 114 -16.94 -5.77 26.79
N ASN A 115 -18.25 -5.62 26.56
CA ASN A 115 -19.19 -6.73 26.44
C ASN A 115 -19.52 -7.13 24.99
N GLN A 116 -18.78 -6.67 24.01
CA GLN A 116 -19.02 -6.94 22.59
C GLN A 116 -17.78 -7.47 21.89
N SER A 117 -17.94 -8.19 20.80
CA SER A 117 -16.83 -8.63 20.00
C SER A 117 -16.09 -7.46 19.34
N GLY A 118 -14.80 -7.64 19.04
CA GLY A 118 -14.04 -6.60 18.36
C GLY A 118 -14.67 -6.15 17.05
N LYS A 119 -15.33 -7.05 16.32
CA LYS A 119 -16.06 -6.73 15.08
C LYS A 119 -17.27 -5.84 15.31
N GLU A 120 -18.10 -6.17 16.30
CA GLU A 120 -19.27 -5.37 16.67
C GLU A 120 -18.87 -3.98 17.15
N TRP A 121 -17.79 -3.89 17.93
CA TRP A 121 -17.23 -2.61 18.35
C TRP A 121 -16.79 -1.75 17.16
N VAL A 122 -16.09 -2.35 16.18
CA VAL A 122 -15.67 -1.65 14.95
C VAL A 122 -16.88 -1.14 14.17
N GLU A 123 -17.89 -1.97 13.98
CA GLU A 123 -19.11 -1.58 13.25
C GLU A 123 -19.83 -0.43 13.94
N GLY A 124 -19.96 -0.49 15.26
CA GLY A 124 -20.57 0.57 16.06
C GLY A 124 -19.81 1.89 15.94
N ILE A 125 -18.49 1.87 16.18
CA ILE A 125 -17.70 3.09 16.18
C ILE A 125 -17.60 3.73 14.78
N ILE A 126 -17.52 2.92 13.72
CA ILE A 126 -17.52 3.42 12.33
C ILE A 126 -18.87 4.05 11.97
N SER A 127 -19.98 3.46 12.44
CA SER A 127 -21.32 4.05 12.24
C SER A 127 -21.39 5.43 12.91
N GLU A 128 -20.99 5.54 14.17
CA GLU A 128 -20.98 6.82 14.89
C GLU A 128 -20.06 7.85 14.20
N LEU A 129 -18.85 7.46 13.80
CA LEU A 129 -17.90 8.36 13.12
C LEU A 129 -18.47 8.89 11.79
N LYS A 130 -19.19 8.08 11.04
CA LYS A 130 -19.81 8.50 9.77
C LYS A 130 -20.97 9.49 9.95
N GLU A 131 -21.62 9.49 11.10
CA GLU A 131 -22.69 10.42 11.44
C GLU A 131 -22.16 11.78 11.92
N MET A 132 -20.89 11.86 12.32
CA MET A 132 -20.27 13.09 12.79
C MET A 132 -19.90 14.01 11.61
N PRO A 133 -20.41 15.26 11.56
CA PRO A 133 -20.17 16.16 10.43
C PRO A 133 -18.70 16.64 10.31
N ASN A 134 -17.94 16.53 11.38
CA ASN A 134 -16.52 16.88 11.44
C ASN A 134 -15.58 15.70 11.12
N VAL A 135 -16.12 14.55 10.68
CA VAL A 135 -15.33 13.35 10.39
C VAL A 135 -15.47 12.93 8.93
N THR A 136 -14.35 12.66 8.30
CA THR A 136 -14.29 12.03 6.97
C THR A 136 -13.63 10.66 7.10
N VAL A 137 -14.40 9.61 6.83
CA VAL A 137 -13.93 8.22 6.88
C VAL A 137 -13.70 7.70 5.47
N LYS A 138 -12.50 7.25 5.17
CA LYS A 138 -12.08 6.78 3.84
C LYS A 138 -11.45 5.40 3.92
N ASN A 139 -12.11 4.41 3.33
CA ASN A 139 -11.50 3.10 3.09
C ASN A 139 -10.82 3.07 1.70
N ARG A 140 -10.07 2.01 1.41
CA ARG A 140 -9.30 1.87 0.17
C ARG A 140 -8.42 3.09 -0.12
N SER A 141 -7.94 3.72 0.93
CA SER A 141 -7.25 5.01 0.91
C SER A 141 -5.92 4.89 1.63
N GLN A 142 -4.86 4.80 0.86
CA GLN A 142 -3.50 4.61 1.37
C GLN A 142 -2.79 5.95 1.51
N VAL A 143 -2.40 6.30 2.72
CA VAL A 143 -1.46 7.41 2.96
C VAL A 143 -0.06 6.89 2.66
N PHE A 144 0.61 7.44 1.66
CA PHE A 144 1.91 6.96 1.20
C PHE A 144 3.02 8.03 1.20
N GLY A 145 2.67 9.29 1.45
CA GLY A 145 3.62 10.38 1.52
C GLY A 145 3.37 11.27 2.73
N TYR A 146 4.45 11.65 3.42
CA TYR A 146 4.45 12.59 4.51
C TYR A 146 5.60 13.58 4.28
N TYR A 147 5.25 14.84 4.06
CA TYR A 147 6.14 15.90 3.64
C TYR A 147 6.15 17.05 4.65
N ASP A 148 7.00 18.03 4.42
CA ASP A 148 7.15 19.19 5.28
C ASP A 148 5.82 19.90 5.56
N HIS A 149 5.73 20.47 6.75
CA HIS A 149 4.55 21.19 7.25
C HIS A 149 3.29 20.32 7.31
N ASN A 150 3.42 19.06 7.70
CA ASN A 150 2.34 18.09 7.83
C ASN A 150 1.48 18.01 6.55
N MET A 151 2.12 18.03 5.40
CA MET A 151 1.46 17.72 4.14
C MET A 151 1.53 16.22 3.89
N LEU A 152 0.36 15.58 3.76
CA LEU A 152 0.27 14.17 3.44
C LEU A 152 -0.31 13.97 2.05
N VAL A 153 0.12 12.89 1.42
CA VAL A 153 -0.44 12.45 0.13
C VAL A 153 -1.06 11.08 0.31
N MET A 154 -2.32 10.97 -0.14
CA MET A 154 -3.12 9.78 -0.01
C MET A 154 -3.72 9.39 -1.35
N SER A 155 -3.62 8.13 -1.73
CA SER A 155 -4.27 7.54 -2.90
C SER A 155 -5.55 6.83 -2.49
N GLU A 156 -6.69 7.30 -2.97
CA GLU A 156 -8.02 6.69 -2.79
C GLU A 156 -8.37 5.89 -4.04
N ARG A 157 -8.62 4.59 -3.89
CA ARG A 157 -9.07 3.71 -4.98
C ARG A 157 -10.58 3.83 -5.14
N ILE A 158 -11.01 4.51 -6.20
CA ILE A 158 -12.44 4.80 -6.44
C ILE A 158 -13.11 3.67 -7.20
N SER A 159 -12.51 3.24 -8.31
CA SER A 159 -13.11 2.24 -9.18
C SER A 159 -12.15 1.19 -9.71
N ASP A 160 -10.87 1.26 -9.38
CA ASP A 160 -9.85 0.30 -9.83
C ASP A 160 -10.10 -1.14 -9.34
N HIS A 161 -10.87 -1.29 -8.27
CA HIS A 161 -11.27 -2.56 -7.68
C HIS A 161 -12.59 -3.11 -8.24
N LEU A 162 -13.23 -2.39 -9.16
CA LEU A 162 -14.53 -2.77 -9.73
C LEU A 162 -14.31 -3.46 -11.10
N PRO A 163 -15.04 -4.54 -11.40
CA PRO A 163 -14.91 -5.25 -12.67
C PRO A 163 -15.41 -4.44 -13.88
N LYS A 164 -16.33 -3.50 -13.64
CA LYS A 164 -16.85 -2.57 -14.66
C LYS A 164 -16.98 -1.19 -14.05
N THR A 165 -16.48 -0.19 -14.74
CA THR A 165 -16.58 1.20 -14.33
C THR A 165 -17.55 1.97 -15.21
N LYS A 166 -18.23 2.96 -14.65
CA LYS A 166 -19.04 3.90 -15.43
C LYS A 166 -18.12 4.78 -16.28
N LYS A 167 -18.56 5.12 -17.50
CA LYS A 167 -17.85 6.07 -18.35
C LYS A 167 -17.59 7.38 -17.57
N PHE A 168 -16.36 7.89 -17.62
CA PHE A 168 -15.90 9.08 -16.90
C PHE A 168 -15.75 8.95 -15.39
N HIS A 169 -15.90 7.77 -14.80
CA HIS A 169 -15.61 7.55 -13.38
C HIS A 169 -14.11 7.51 -13.16
N PRO A 170 -13.56 8.22 -12.17
CA PRO A 170 -12.13 8.17 -11.91
C PRO A 170 -11.73 6.79 -11.39
N LYS A 171 -10.57 6.34 -11.79
CA LYS A 171 -9.98 5.08 -11.32
C LYS A 171 -9.45 5.23 -9.89
N GLN A 172 -8.67 6.29 -9.71
CA GLN A 172 -8.08 6.66 -8.43
C GLN A 172 -8.15 8.17 -8.25
N ARG A 173 -8.07 8.59 -7.00
CA ARG A 173 -8.01 9.99 -6.60
C ARG A 173 -6.81 10.22 -5.69
N LEU A 174 -6.00 11.20 -6.04
CA LEU A 174 -4.86 11.63 -5.26
C LEU A 174 -5.29 12.82 -4.39
N TRP A 175 -5.13 12.66 -3.09
CA TRP A 175 -5.43 13.68 -2.10
C TRP A 175 -4.15 14.33 -1.59
N TYR A 176 -4.11 15.63 -1.57
CA TYR A 176 -3.10 16.44 -0.89
C TYR A 176 -3.75 16.99 0.36
N ILE A 177 -3.35 16.49 1.52
CA ILE A 177 -4.00 16.80 2.79
C ILE A 177 -3.04 17.57 3.67
N ARG A 178 -3.45 18.76 4.11
CA ARG A 178 -2.72 19.51 5.12
C ARG A 178 -3.36 19.26 6.47
N ALA A 179 -2.67 18.60 7.37
CA ALA A 179 -3.12 18.31 8.73
C ALA A 179 -2.41 19.18 9.76
N LYS A 180 -3.08 19.56 10.86
CA LYS A 180 -2.38 20.14 12.01
C LYS A 180 -1.56 19.10 12.72
N GLU A 181 -2.18 17.94 12.98
CA GLU A 181 -1.56 16.79 13.63
C GLU A 181 -1.76 15.53 12.78
N VAL A 182 -0.83 14.59 12.94
CA VAL A 182 -0.84 13.32 12.20
C VAL A 182 -0.66 12.17 13.19
N LEU A 183 -1.55 11.19 13.13
CA LEU A 183 -1.43 9.94 13.85
C LEU A 183 -1.18 8.79 12.88
N ILE A 184 -0.03 8.15 12.99
CA ILE A 184 0.29 6.93 12.25
C ILE A 184 -0.06 5.73 13.11
N SER A 185 -1.15 5.04 12.75
CA SER A 185 -1.64 3.82 13.43
C SER A 185 -1.74 2.64 12.46
N SER A 186 -0.77 2.54 11.56
CA SER A 186 -0.70 1.53 10.49
C SER A 186 -0.46 0.10 10.98
N GLY A 187 -0.22 -0.08 12.27
CA GLY A 187 0.05 -1.40 12.86
C GLY A 187 1.43 -1.94 12.49
N SER A 188 1.53 -3.25 12.43
CA SER A 188 2.75 -3.96 12.09
C SER A 188 2.50 -4.96 10.95
N ILE A 189 3.53 -5.27 10.21
CA ILE A 189 3.55 -6.35 9.22
C ILE A 189 4.25 -7.55 9.86
N GLU A 190 3.60 -8.71 9.84
CA GLU A 190 4.24 -9.95 10.22
C GLU A 190 5.36 -10.28 9.23
N ARG A 191 6.56 -10.38 9.75
CA ARG A 191 7.70 -10.79 8.94
C ARG A 191 7.92 -12.30 9.16
N PRO A 192 7.87 -13.12 8.11
CA PRO A 192 8.20 -14.53 8.21
C PRO A 192 9.60 -14.73 8.79
N ILE A 193 9.75 -15.70 9.70
CA ILE A 193 11.06 -16.07 10.19
C ILE A 193 11.84 -16.70 9.04
N VAL A 194 13.08 -16.25 8.84
CA VAL A 194 13.97 -16.77 7.80
C VAL A 194 14.50 -18.14 8.23
N PHE A 195 14.07 -19.19 7.56
CA PHE A 195 14.60 -20.56 7.69
C PHE A 195 14.51 -21.28 6.34
N GLY A 196 15.20 -22.39 6.19
CA GLY A 196 15.16 -23.14 4.92
C GLY A 196 13.73 -23.46 4.49
N ASN A 197 13.42 -23.22 3.22
CA ASN A 197 12.10 -23.33 2.57
C ASN A 197 11.03 -22.29 3.01
N ASN A 198 11.43 -21.17 3.59
CA ASN A 198 10.52 -20.08 3.93
C ASN A 198 10.81 -18.80 3.10
N ASP A 199 11.43 -18.96 1.95
CA ASP A 199 11.85 -17.92 1.02
C ASP A 199 11.10 -17.94 -0.33
N THR A 200 9.97 -18.66 -0.33
CA THR A 200 9.10 -18.84 -1.51
C THR A 200 7.82 -18.03 -1.39
#